data_3e21285a06a25b30ba3030fe8b416353
#
_entry.id   3e21285a06a25b30ba3030fe8b416353
#
_cell.length_a   1.000
_cell.length_b   1.000
_cell.length_c   1.000
_cell.angle_alpha   90.00
_cell.angle_beta   90.00
_cell.angle_gamma   90.00
#
_symmetry.space_group_name_H-M   'P 1'
#
loop_
_entity.id
_entity.type
_entity.pdbx_description
1 polymer ?
#
loop_
_entity_poly.entity_id
_entity_poly.type
_entity_poly.pdbx_seq_one_letter_code
_entity_poly.pdbx_strand_id
1 'polypeptide(L)'
;MNRTIFLDTGPLGILTNPKKPPDTVDALRWAAGHLRAGNRLLVPSVADYEVRRELVRLGRVAGIASLNAWNALPSGRYIPLTDSALRLASTLWAQARNAGTPTADPKELDCDVLIAAQALDYQSVHGLTSGEIVMASVNVGHLAQFLPADLWQNITP
;
A
#
# COMPACT_ATOMS: atom_id res chain seq x y z
N MET A 1 -13.63 -3.59 -15.99
CA MET A 1 -12.80 -4.57 -15.26
C MET A 1 -12.49 -3.99 -13.88
N ASN A 2 -12.81 -4.72 -12.84
CA ASN A 2 -12.56 -4.26 -11.48
C ASN A 2 -11.08 -4.39 -11.14
N ARG A 3 -10.48 -3.31 -10.68
CA ARG A 3 -9.05 -3.27 -10.31
C ARG A 3 -8.88 -3.46 -8.81
N THR A 4 -7.78 -4.07 -8.45
CA THR A 4 -7.32 -4.15 -7.06
C THR A 4 -6.18 -3.13 -6.87
N ILE A 5 -6.42 -2.15 -6.02
CA ILE A 5 -5.51 -1.04 -5.75
C ILE A 5 -4.93 -1.24 -4.36
N PHE A 6 -3.62 -1.41 -4.28
CA PHE A 6 -2.90 -1.49 -3.02
C PHE A 6 -2.47 -0.09 -2.59
N LEU A 7 -2.71 0.25 -1.33
CA LEU A 7 -2.34 1.54 -0.76
C LEU A 7 -0.94 1.46 -0.15
N ASP A 8 -0.02 2.21 -0.71
CA ASP A 8 1.28 2.46 -0.11
C ASP A 8 1.12 3.37 1.13
N THR A 9 2.17 3.52 1.90
CA THR A 9 2.21 4.29 3.15
C THR A 9 1.72 5.73 2.98
N GLY A 10 2.14 6.43 1.93
CA GLY A 10 1.75 7.82 1.67
C GLY A 10 0.24 7.99 1.50
N PRO A 11 -0.40 7.37 0.50
CA PRO A 11 -1.84 7.44 0.32
C PRO A 11 -2.64 6.97 1.53
N LEU A 12 -2.18 5.91 2.20
CA LEU A 12 -2.83 5.43 3.42
C LEU A 12 -2.83 6.48 4.53
N GLY A 13 -1.69 7.13 4.75
CA GLY A 13 -1.56 8.21 5.74
C GLY A 13 -2.44 9.41 5.40
N ILE A 14 -2.53 9.78 4.12
CA ILE A 14 -3.41 10.87 3.65
C ILE A 14 -4.88 10.53 3.91
N LEU A 15 -5.33 9.34 3.49
CA LEU A 15 -6.73 8.88 3.63
C LEU A 15 -7.19 8.83 5.09
N THR A 16 -6.30 8.49 6.01
CA THR A 16 -6.63 8.25 7.41
C THR A 16 -6.34 9.44 8.33
N ASN A 17 -5.97 10.61 7.79
CA ASN A 17 -5.72 11.78 8.59
C ASN A 17 -7.04 12.33 9.20
N PRO A 18 -7.21 12.30 10.54
CA PRO A 18 -8.47 12.70 11.17
C PRO A 18 -8.76 14.21 11.08
N LYS A 19 -7.76 15.04 10.79
CA LYS A 19 -7.92 16.49 10.61
C LYS A 19 -8.52 16.85 9.25
N LYS A 20 -8.51 15.92 8.31
CA LYS A 20 -9.06 16.06 6.95
C LYS A 20 -8.58 17.33 6.23
N PRO A 21 -7.26 17.58 6.12
CA PRO A 21 -6.76 18.66 5.27
C PRO A 21 -7.19 18.45 3.80
N PRO A 22 -7.00 19.45 2.91
CA PRO A 22 -7.51 19.38 1.51
C PRO A 22 -7.10 18.12 0.75
N ASP A 23 -5.87 17.65 0.88
CA ASP A 23 -5.39 16.43 0.25
C ASP A 23 -6.10 15.17 0.77
N THR A 24 -6.45 15.11 2.05
CA THR A 24 -7.27 14.04 2.62
C THR A 24 -8.68 14.05 2.04
N VAL A 25 -9.30 15.24 1.90
CA VAL A 25 -10.64 15.37 1.29
C VAL A 25 -10.61 14.87 -0.15
N ASP A 26 -9.60 15.23 -0.92
CA ASP A 26 -9.43 14.79 -2.31
C ASP A 26 -9.17 13.29 -2.39
N ALA A 27 -8.34 12.73 -1.52
CA ALA A 27 -8.07 11.30 -1.47
C ALA A 27 -9.32 10.49 -1.06
N LEU A 28 -10.14 10.98 -0.13
CA LEU A 28 -11.39 10.34 0.24
C LEU A 28 -12.40 10.36 -0.93
N ARG A 29 -12.46 11.44 -1.70
CA ARG A 29 -13.28 11.53 -2.91
C ARG A 29 -12.81 10.55 -3.97
N TRP A 30 -11.50 10.46 -4.20
CA TRP A 30 -10.87 9.48 -5.07
C TRP A 30 -11.21 8.05 -4.65
N ALA A 31 -11.01 7.70 -3.37
CA ALA A 31 -11.32 6.38 -2.84
C ALA A 31 -12.81 6.02 -3.01
N ALA A 32 -13.71 6.96 -2.73
CA ALA A 32 -15.14 6.76 -2.93
C ALA A 32 -15.50 6.54 -4.41
N GLY A 33 -14.82 7.21 -5.33
CA GLY A 33 -14.98 6.99 -6.78
C GLY A 33 -14.61 5.56 -7.17
N HIS A 34 -13.47 5.08 -6.71
CA HIS A 34 -13.03 3.71 -6.97
C HIS A 34 -13.96 2.65 -6.38
N LEU A 35 -14.40 2.83 -5.14
CA LEU A 35 -15.33 1.90 -4.51
C LEU A 35 -16.68 1.84 -5.24
N ARG A 36 -17.21 2.99 -5.70
CA ARG A 36 -18.44 3.02 -6.53
C ARG A 36 -18.25 2.34 -7.88
N ALA A 37 -17.06 2.41 -8.45
CA ALA A 37 -16.73 1.72 -9.71
C ALA A 37 -16.47 0.21 -9.53
N GLY A 38 -16.58 -0.31 -8.30
CA GLY A 38 -16.36 -1.73 -8.00
C GLY A 38 -14.89 -2.11 -7.79
N ASN A 39 -13.99 -1.14 -7.78
CA ASN A 39 -12.58 -1.39 -7.49
C ASN A 39 -12.38 -1.70 -5.99
N ARG A 40 -11.34 -2.45 -5.69
CA ARG A 40 -10.96 -2.78 -4.30
C ARG A 40 -9.78 -1.92 -3.87
N LEU A 41 -9.85 -1.39 -2.66
CA LEU A 41 -8.74 -0.68 -2.02
C LEU A 41 -8.23 -1.54 -0.86
N LEU A 42 -7.00 -2.02 -0.96
CA LEU A 42 -6.39 -2.93 0.00
C LEU A 42 -5.21 -2.28 0.70
N VAL A 43 -5.02 -2.64 1.97
CA VAL A 43 -3.95 -2.13 2.82
C VAL A 43 -2.97 -3.25 3.15
N PRO A 44 -1.76 -3.26 2.56
CA PRO A 44 -0.69 -4.13 3.04
C PRO A 44 -0.38 -3.82 4.51
N SER A 45 -0.24 -4.85 5.35
CA SER A 45 0.02 -4.65 6.78
C SER A 45 1.31 -3.89 7.05
N VAL A 46 2.29 -3.97 6.16
CA VAL A 46 3.54 -3.21 6.29
C VAL A 46 3.31 -1.72 6.05
N ALA A 47 2.41 -1.33 5.16
CA ALA A 47 2.01 0.07 5.00
C ALA A 47 1.30 0.60 6.26
N ASP A 48 0.40 -0.18 6.85
CA ASP A 48 -0.17 0.15 8.16
C ASP A 48 0.91 0.32 9.23
N TYR A 49 1.86 -0.61 9.30
CA TYR A 49 2.97 -0.53 10.26
C TYR A 49 3.74 0.78 10.13
N GLU A 50 4.06 1.22 8.94
CA GLU A 50 4.80 2.47 8.73
C GLU A 50 4.00 3.70 9.15
N VAL A 51 2.72 3.77 8.82
CA VAL A 51 1.84 4.85 9.29
C VAL A 51 1.69 4.80 10.81
N ARG A 52 1.38 3.63 11.34
CA ARG A 52 1.10 3.41 12.76
C ARG A 52 2.29 3.74 13.65
N ARG A 53 3.51 3.32 13.28
CA ARG A 53 4.70 3.57 14.12
C ARG A 53 4.92 5.06 14.36
N GLU A 54 4.67 5.91 13.35
CA GLU A 54 4.79 7.36 13.51
C GLU A 54 3.66 7.96 14.37
N LEU A 55 2.44 7.45 14.20
CA LEU A 55 1.31 7.86 15.04
C LEU A 55 1.54 7.49 16.51
N VAL A 56 2.08 6.31 16.78
CA VAL A 56 2.45 5.86 18.13
C VAL A 56 3.56 6.74 18.71
N ARG A 57 4.63 6.96 17.95
CA ARG A 57 5.77 7.81 18.37
C ARG A 57 5.32 9.21 18.76
N LEU A 58 4.35 9.77 18.05
CA LEU A 58 3.82 11.11 18.26
C LEU A 58 2.60 11.17 19.22
N GLY A 59 2.16 10.04 19.77
CA GLY A 59 0.99 9.97 20.65
C GLY A 59 -0.33 10.37 19.96
N ARG A 60 -0.48 10.13 18.67
CA ARG A 60 -1.63 10.55 17.85
C ARG A 60 -2.81 9.56 17.95
N VAL A 61 -3.49 9.54 19.08
CA VAL A 61 -4.60 8.59 19.36
C VAL A 61 -5.72 8.67 18.32
N ALA A 62 -6.13 9.88 17.92
CA ALA A 62 -7.17 10.06 16.90
C ALA A 62 -6.73 9.53 15.53
N GLY A 63 -5.46 9.65 15.16
CA GLY A 63 -4.90 9.08 13.94
C GLY A 63 -4.93 7.55 13.95
N ILE A 64 -4.57 6.94 15.08
CA ILE A 64 -4.64 5.47 15.26
C ILE A 64 -6.09 4.98 15.14
N ALA A 65 -7.04 5.67 15.76
CA ALA A 65 -8.46 5.31 15.65
C ALA A 65 -8.97 5.41 14.20
N SER A 66 -8.58 6.45 13.46
CA SER A 66 -8.92 6.64 12.05
C SER A 66 -8.33 5.52 11.17
N LEU A 67 -7.06 5.17 11.39
CA LEU A 67 -6.40 4.07 10.68
C LEU A 67 -7.09 2.73 10.95
N ASN A 68 -7.43 2.44 12.20
CA ASN A 68 -8.16 1.23 12.57
C ASN A 68 -9.52 1.15 11.89
N ALA A 69 -10.28 2.25 11.88
CA ALA A 69 -11.59 2.32 11.23
C ALA A 69 -11.49 2.10 9.72
N TRP A 70 -10.49 2.67 9.06
CA TRP A 70 -10.25 2.45 7.63
C TRP A 70 -9.95 0.99 7.31
N ASN A 71 -9.07 0.36 8.08
CA ASN A 71 -8.67 -1.03 7.87
C ASN A 71 -9.80 -2.03 8.11
N ALA A 72 -10.73 -1.71 8.98
CA ALA A 72 -11.83 -2.60 9.36
C ALA A 72 -12.92 -2.74 8.29
N LEU A 73 -13.11 -1.72 7.43
CA LEU A 73 -14.22 -1.67 6.48
C LEU A 73 -13.79 -1.19 5.07
N PRO A 74 -14.18 -1.96 4.02
CA PRO A 74 -14.90 -3.23 4.08
C PRO A 74 -14.02 -4.37 4.61
N SER A 75 -14.64 -5.43 5.08
CA SER A 75 -13.92 -6.65 5.51
C SER A 75 -12.98 -7.15 4.40
N GLY A 76 -11.79 -7.58 4.79
CA GLY A 76 -10.75 -8.03 3.86
C GLY A 76 -9.92 -6.91 3.21
N ARG A 77 -10.11 -5.66 3.63
CA ARG A 77 -9.26 -4.54 3.18
C ARG A 77 -7.83 -4.66 3.66
N TYR A 78 -7.66 -5.00 4.91
CA TYR A 78 -6.35 -5.21 5.53
C TYR A 78 -5.80 -6.59 5.15
N ILE A 79 -4.61 -6.64 4.55
CA ILE A 79 -3.97 -7.90 4.15
C ILE A 79 -2.73 -8.16 5.01
N PRO A 80 -2.65 -9.33 5.65
CA PRO A 80 -1.53 -9.66 6.53
C PRO A 80 -0.25 -9.95 5.74
N LEU A 81 0.89 -9.84 6.43
CA LEU A 81 2.18 -10.29 5.91
C LEU A 81 2.27 -11.81 6.10
N THR A 82 2.25 -12.54 5.00
CA THR A 82 2.32 -14.00 4.98
C THR A 82 3.77 -14.50 4.89
N ASP A 83 4.01 -15.76 5.24
CA ASP A 83 5.32 -16.39 5.01
C ASP A 83 5.69 -16.41 3.52
N SER A 84 4.70 -16.58 2.65
CA SER A 84 4.87 -16.52 1.20
C SER A 84 5.34 -15.13 0.75
N ALA A 85 4.72 -14.06 1.26
CA ALA A 85 5.14 -12.69 0.97
C ALA A 85 6.54 -12.39 1.50
N LEU A 86 6.92 -12.90 2.67
CA LEU A 86 8.27 -12.74 3.22
C LEU A 86 9.34 -13.41 2.34
N ARG A 87 9.06 -14.63 1.84
CA ARG A 87 9.97 -15.32 0.91
C ARG A 87 10.08 -14.57 -0.41
N LEU A 88 8.97 -14.10 -0.94
CA LEU A 88 8.95 -13.27 -2.16
C LEU A 88 9.74 -11.97 -1.96
N ALA A 89 9.59 -11.31 -0.80
CA ALA A 89 10.34 -10.12 -0.46
C ALA A 89 11.86 -10.36 -0.52
N SER A 90 12.34 -11.51 -0.03
CA SER A 90 13.76 -11.89 -0.11
C SER A 90 14.23 -11.97 -1.56
N THR A 91 13.42 -12.52 -2.45
CA THR A 91 13.71 -12.61 -3.89
C THR A 91 13.75 -11.23 -4.54
N LEU A 92 12.75 -10.39 -4.28
CA LEU A 92 12.67 -9.02 -4.83
C LEU A 92 13.84 -8.16 -4.34
N TRP A 93 14.19 -8.27 -3.06
CA TRP A 93 15.34 -7.58 -2.48
C TRP A 93 16.65 -7.95 -3.19
N ALA A 94 16.87 -9.26 -3.39
CA ALA A 94 18.06 -9.75 -4.08
C ALA A 94 18.11 -9.28 -5.54
N GLN A 95 16.99 -9.35 -6.25
CA GLN A 95 16.88 -8.87 -7.64
C GLN A 95 17.22 -7.39 -7.76
N ALA A 96 16.66 -6.54 -6.89
CA ALA A 96 16.93 -5.11 -6.91
C ALA A 96 18.40 -4.80 -6.66
N ARG A 97 19.03 -5.47 -5.69
CA ARG A 97 20.46 -5.29 -5.41
C ARG A 97 21.35 -5.78 -6.54
N ASN A 98 21.06 -6.93 -7.10
CA ASN A 98 21.84 -7.51 -8.20
C ASN A 98 21.70 -6.67 -9.49
N ALA A 99 20.57 -5.97 -9.66
CA ALA A 99 20.34 -5.03 -10.76
C ALA A 99 20.92 -3.62 -10.49
N GLY A 100 21.52 -3.36 -9.32
CA GLY A 100 22.05 -2.06 -8.93
C GLY A 100 20.97 -1.02 -8.59
N THR A 101 19.75 -1.46 -8.24
CA THR A 101 18.60 -0.60 -7.91
C THR A 101 18.04 -0.90 -6.52
N PRO A 102 18.86 -0.91 -5.44
CA PRO A 102 18.39 -1.20 -4.09
C PRO A 102 17.42 -0.13 -3.61
N THR A 103 16.44 -0.53 -2.79
CA THR A 103 15.42 0.33 -2.22
C THR A 103 15.76 0.85 -0.83
N ALA A 104 16.71 0.22 -0.15
CA ALA A 104 17.18 0.60 1.17
C ALA A 104 18.63 0.15 1.42
N ASP A 105 19.22 0.65 2.51
CA ASP A 105 20.51 0.13 3.03
C ASP A 105 20.40 -1.36 3.38
N PRO A 106 21.46 -2.17 3.20
CA PRO A 106 21.43 -3.62 3.49
C PRO A 106 21.01 -3.99 4.91
N LYS A 107 21.19 -3.09 5.85
CA LYS A 107 20.88 -3.31 7.28
C LYS A 107 19.51 -2.78 7.70
N GLU A 108 18.81 -2.09 6.81
CA GLU A 108 17.49 -1.56 7.10
C GLU A 108 16.38 -2.55 6.71
N LEU A 109 15.27 -2.48 7.43
CA LEU A 109 14.04 -3.17 7.03
C LEU A 109 13.48 -2.45 5.79
N ASP A 110 13.45 -3.15 4.68
CA ASP A 110 13.00 -2.61 3.40
C ASP A 110 11.48 -2.71 3.27
N CYS A 111 10.78 -1.71 3.77
CA CYS A 111 9.31 -1.68 3.74
C CYS A 111 8.75 -1.64 2.31
N ASP A 112 9.40 -0.97 1.38
CA ASP A 112 8.96 -0.92 -0.02
C ASP A 112 8.94 -2.32 -0.65
N VAL A 113 9.99 -3.11 -0.43
CA VAL A 113 10.07 -4.50 -0.90
C VAL A 113 8.98 -5.36 -0.24
N LEU A 114 8.77 -5.20 1.07
CA LEU A 114 7.75 -5.96 1.80
C LEU A 114 6.32 -5.60 1.32
N ILE A 115 6.03 -4.34 1.11
CA ILE A 115 4.73 -3.87 0.59
C ILE A 115 4.50 -4.42 -0.82
N ALA A 116 5.49 -4.35 -1.70
CA ALA A 116 5.42 -4.92 -3.05
C ALA A 116 5.20 -6.43 -3.00
N ALA A 117 5.92 -7.14 -2.14
CA ALA A 117 5.76 -8.58 -1.96
C ALA A 117 4.37 -8.96 -1.48
N GLN A 118 3.78 -8.21 -0.54
CA GLN A 118 2.40 -8.46 -0.11
C GLN A 118 1.39 -8.31 -1.25
N ALA A 119 1.55 -7.30 -2.10
CA ALA A 119 0.68 -7.09 -3.25
C ALA A 119 0.81 -8.22 -4.28
N LEU A 120 2.03 -8.64 -4.59
CA LEU A 120 2.29 -9.72 -5.56
C LEU A 120 1.87 -11.10 -5.02
N ASP A 121 2.06 -11.36 -3.74
CA ASP A 121 1.57 -12.59 -3.10
C ASP A 121 0.04 -12.63 -3.14
N TYR A 122 -0.63 -11.53 -2.81
CA TYR A 122 -2.08 -11.41 -2.93
C TYR A 122 -2.55 -11.63 -4.37
N GLN A 123 -1.89 -11.03 -5.34
CA GLN A 123 -2.15 -11.22 -6.77
C GLN A 123 -2.11 -12.71 -7.15
N SER A 124 -1.05 -13.40 -6.75
CA SER A 124 -0.85 -14.82 -7.04
C SER A 124 -1.93 -15.70 -6.40
N VAL A 125 -2.21 -15.49 -5.12
CA VAL A 125 -3.21 -16.27 -4.36
C VAL A 125 -4.62 -16.12 -4.96
N HIS A 126 -4.94 -14.93 -5.47
CA HIS A 126 -6.28 -14.62 -6.01
C HIS A 126 -6.36 -14.77 -7.54
N GLY A 127 -5.28 -15.21 -8.19
CA GLY A 127 -5.25 -15.44 -9.65
C GLY A 127 -5.44 -14.16 -10.47
N LEU A 128 -5.03 -13.01 -9.96
CA LEU A 128 -5.16 -11.72 -10.64
C LEU A 128 -4.04 -11.55 -11.67
N THR A 129 -4.35 -10.90 -12.78
CA THR A 129 -3.36 -10.49 -13.78
C THR A 129 -2.65 -9.20 -13.37
N SER A 130 -1.52 -8.89 -14.01
CA SER A 130 -0.81 -7.64 -13.78
C SER A 130 -1.63 -6.39 -14.16
N GLY A 131 -2.57 -6.52 -15.10
CA GLY A 131 -3.48 -5.43 -15.49
C GLY A 131 -4.60 -5.17 -14.48
N GLU A 132 -4.85 -6.11 -13.57
CA GLU A 132 -5.89 -6.00 -12.55
C GLU A 132 -5.39 -5.45 -11.22
N ILE A 133 -4.08 -5.25 -11.07
CA ILE A 133 -3.48 -4.68 -9.87
C ILE A 133 -2.76 -3.36 -10.16
N VAL A 134 -2.71 -2.50 -9.17
CA VAL A 134 -1.87 -1.30 -9.17
C VAL A 134 -1.56 -0.87 -7.73
N MET A 135 -0.36 -0.39 -7.49
CA MET A 135 0.03 0.24 -6.23
C MET A 135 -0.20 1.75 -6.34
N ALA A 136 -1.02 2.29 -5.48
CA ALA A 136 -1.20 3.73 -5.33
C ALA A 136 -0.15 4.28 -4.36
N SER A 137 0.67 5.23 -4.81
CA SER A 137 1.76 5.80 -4.02
C SER A 137 1.81 7.33 -4.15
N VAL A 138 2.61 7.98 -3.34
CA VAL A 138 3.04 9.38 -3.50
C VAL A 138 4.43 9.46 -4.14
N ASN A 139 5.17 8.34 -4.17
CA ASN A 139 6.49 8.22 -4.79
C ASN A 139 6.65 6.81 -5.37
N VAL A 140 6.51 6.70 -6.68
CA VAL A 140 6.48 5.40 -7.39
C VAL A 140 7.86 4.80 -7.66
N GLY A 141 8.96 5.54 -7.44
CA GLY A 141 10.29 5.20 -7.94
C GLY A 141 10.78 3.80 -7.58
N HIS A 142 10.69 3.41 -6.30
CA HIS A 142 11.13 2.08 -5.86
C HIS A 142 10.12 0.98 -6.22
N LEU A 143 8.83 1.27 -6.08
CA LEU A 143 7.76 0.29 -6.25
C LEU A 143 7.56 -0.12 -7.72
N ALA A 144 7.74 0.82 -8.66
CA ALA A 144 7.53 0.60 -10.08
C ALA A 144 8.45 -0.47 -10.70
N GLN A 145 9.58 -0.78 -10.06
CA GLN A 145 10.45 -1.86 -10.51
C GLN A 145 9.91 -3.27 -10.21
N PHE A 146 8.93 -3.40 -9.31
CA PHE A 146 8.39 -4.70 -8.88
C PHE A 146 6.99 -4.98 -9.44
N LEU A 147 6.14 -3.96 -9.55
CA LEU A 147 4.73 -4.11 -9.93
C LEU A 147 4.21 -2.81 -10.55
N PRO A 148 3.04 -2.84 -11.23
CA PRO A 148 2.39 -1.62 -11.68
C PRO A 148 2.15 -0.66 -10.52
N ALA A 149 2.70 0.55 -10.60
CA ALA A 149 2.56 1.58 -9.59
C ALA A 149 2.36 2.95 -10.23
N ASP A 150 1.55 3.80 -9.62
CA ASP A 150 1.33 5.17 -10.08
C ASP A 150 1.04 6.08 -8.89
N LEU A 151 1.12 7.40 -9.14
CA LEU A 151 0.63 8.37 -8.19
C LEU A 151 -0.88 8.15 -7.99
N TRP A 152 -1.34 8.16 -6.74
CA TRP A 152 -2.75 7.86 -6.46
C TRP A 152 -3.71 8.76 -7.25
N GLN A 153 -3.35 10.02 -7.50
CA GLN A 153 -4.15 10.98 -8.27
C GLN A 153 -4.34 10.56 -9.74
N ASN A 154 -3.38 9.81 -10.30
CA ASN A 154 -3.40 9.38 -11.70
C ASN A 154 -4.23 8.11 -11.93
N ILE A 155 -4.50 7.35 -10.86
CA ILE A 155 -5.29 6.13 -10.95
C ILE A 155 -6.76 6.54 -10.97
N THR A 156 -7.38 6.40 -12.14
CA THR A 156 -8.80 6.75 -12.33
C THR A 156 -9.70 5.53 -12.18
N PRO A 157 -10.95 5.71 -11.69
CA PRO A 157 -11.95 4.64 -11.59
C PRO A 157 -12.28 3.95 -12.90
#